data_695f4255173e2f940791a64204d72ffd
#
_entry.id   695f4255173e2f940791a64204d72ffd
#
_cell.length_a   1.000
_cell.length_b   1.000
_cell.length_c   1.000
_cell.angle_alpha   90.00
_cell.angle_beta   90.00
_cell.angle_gamma   90.00
#
_symmetry.space_group_name_H-M   'P 1'
#
loop_
_entity.id
_entity.type
_entity.pdbx_description
1 polymer ?
#
loop_
_entity_poly.entity_id
_entity_poly.type
_entity_poly.pdbx_seq_one_letter_code
_entity_poly.pdbx_strand_id
1 'polypeptide(L)'
;MISIIAVLKAKPGKIEALKQALQALLLPTRREPGNIEYALFQLRDTPDVFYVRESWRGQAGLDEHIALPHFQAFILQMNDLLAEPLRLDYLTPIEP
;
A
#
# COMPACT_ATOMS: atom_id res chain seq x y z
N MET A 1 -0.59 -1.67 -17.80
CA MET A 1 -0.69 -2.09 -16.38
C MET A 1 0.45 -1.45 -15.60
N ILE A 2 0.15 -0.94 -14.42
CA ILE A 2 1.16 -0.38 -13.52
C ILE A 2 1.31 -1.35 -12.35
N SER A 3 2.54 -1.78 -12.07
CA SER A 3 2.85 -2.66 -10.96
C SER A 3 3.78 -1.97 -9.99
N ILE A 4 3.46 -2.03 -8.69
CA ILE A 4 4.15 -1.28 -7.64
C ILE A 4 4.36 -2.19 -6.44
N ILE A 5 5.50 -2.01 -5.76
CA ILE A 5 5.67 -2.45 -4.38
C ILE A 5 5.76 -1.20 -3.50
N ALA A 6 4.80 -1.04 -2.61
CA ALA A 6 4.85 0.00 -1.59
C ALA A 6 5.58 -0.56 -0.37
N VAL A 7 6.51 0.21 0.18
CA VAL A 7 7.27 -0.18 1.36
C VAL A 7 6.94 0.79 2.49
N LEU A 8 6.48 0.25 3.63
CA LEU A 8 6.06 1.03 4.77
C LEU A 8 6.77 0.52 6.02
N LYS A 9 7.41 1.42 6.75
CA LYS A 9 8.08 1.08 8.00
C LYS A 9 7.35 1.75 9.17
N ALA A 10 6.94 0.92 10.14
CA ALA A 10 6.25 1.41 11.32
C ALA A 10 7.19 2.09 12.30
N LYS A 11 6.72 3.15 12.95
CA LYS A 11 7.39 3.71 14.12
C LYS A 11 7.44 2.69 15.25
N PRO A 12 8.42 2.81 16.19
CA PRO A 12 8.41 1.99 17.40
C PRO A 12 7.07 2.07 18.12
N GLY A 13 6.52 0.92 18.48
CA GLY A 13 5.22 0.83 19.14
C GLY A 13 4.01 0.96 18.23
N LYS A 14 4.21 1.08 16.91
CA LYS A 14 3.12 1.29 15.95
C LYS A 14 2.94 0.14 14.96
N ILE A 15 3.63 -0.99 15.14
CA ILE A 15 3.55 -2.12 14.21
C ILE A 15 2.11 -2.60 14.07
N GLU A 16 1.42 -2.86 15.17
CA GLU A 16 0.05 -3.38 15.13
C GLU A 16 -0.92 -2.35 14.57
N ALA A 17 -0.76 -1.08 14.93
CA ALA A 17 -1.61 -0.01 14.40
C ALA A 17 -1.46 0.14 12.88
N LEU A 18 -0.23 0.06 12.35
CA LEU A 18 0.00 0.10 10.90
C LEU A 18 -0.59 -1.12 10.22
N LYS A 19 -0.41 -2.29 10.80
CA LYS A 19 -0.98 -3.53 10.28
C LYS A 19 -2.50 -3.43 10.13
N GLN A 20 -3.18 -2.94 11.17
CA GLN A 20 -4.63 -2.78 11.14
C GLN A 20 -5.08 -1.74 10.11
N ALA A 21 -4.35 -0.63 10.00
CA ALA A 21 -4.65 0.41 9.02
C ALA A 21 -4.51 -0.13 7.58
N LEU A 22 -3.48 -0.94 7.31
CA LEU A 22 -3.30 -1.58 6.01
C LEU A 22 -4.41 -2.61 5.73
N GLN A 23 -4.76 -3.42 6.72
CA GLN A 23 -5.84 -4.41 6.56
C GLN A 23 -7.18 -3.74 6.26
N ALA A 24 -7.43 -2.55 6.80
CA ALA A 24 -8.65 -1.80 6.53
C ALA A 24 -8.74 -1.32 5.07
N LEU A 25 -7.62 -1.20 4.36
CA LEU A 25 -7.59 -0.81 2.95
C LEU A 25 -7.89 -1.97 2.01
N LEU A 26 -7.74 -3.21 2.45
CA LEU A 26 -7.71 -4.37 1.56
C LEU A 26 -9.00 -4.55 0.75
N LEU A 27 -10.14 -4.70 1.42
CA LEU A 27 -11.41 -4.94 0.73
C LEU A 27 -11.88 -3.74 -0.10
N PRO A 28 -11.88 -2.51 0.43
CA PRO A 28 -12.26 -1.35 -0.38
C PRO A 28 -11.40 -1.20 -1.63
N THR A 29 -10.08 -1.40 -1.52
CA THR A 29 -9.17 -1.29 -2.65
C THR A 29 -9.42 -2.35 -3.70
N ARG A 30 -9.64 -3.60 -3.27
CA ARG A 30 -9.92 -4.70 -4.20
C ARG A 30 -11.25 -4.53 -4.96
N ARG A 31 -12.15 -3.71 -4.46
CA ARG A 31 -13.43 -3.40 -5.14
C ARG A 31 -13.30 -2.26 -6.16
N GLU A 32 -12.17 -1.58 -6.21
CA GLU A 32 -11.97 -0.49 -7.16
C GLU A 32 -11.88 -1.06 -8.58
N PRO A 33 -12.58 -0.47 -9.57
CA PRO A 33 -12.58 -0.99 -10.94
C PRO A 33 -11.20 -1.05 -11.59
N GLY A 34 -10.30 -0.13 -11.21
CA GLY A 34 -8.94 -0.08 -11.76
C GLY A 34 -7.95 -0.99 -11.07
N ASN A 35 -8.33 -1.64 -9.98
CA ASN A 35 -7.42 -2.51 -9.24
C ASN A 35 -7.35 -3.91 -9.87
N ILE A 36 -6.14 -4.39 -10.13
CA ILE A 36 -5.89 -5.75 -10.63
C ILE A 36 -5.42 -6.64 -9.50
N GLU A 37 -4.52 -6.14 -8.66
CA GLU A 37 -3.97 -6.88 -7.53
C GLU A 37 -3.73 -5.93 -6.36
N TYR A 38 -4.00 -6.40 -5.16
CA TYR A 38 -3.67 -5.69 -3.92
C TYR A 38 -3.43 -6.73 -2.84
N ALA A 39 -2.16 -6.91 -2.45
CA ALA A 39 -1.77 -7.94 -1.48
C ALA A 39 -0.83 -7.34 -0.42
N LEU A 40 -1.09 -7.68 0.83
CA LEU A 40 -0.39 -7.13 1.98
C LEU A 40 0.58 -8.17 2.55
N PHE A 41 1.80 -7.73 2.87
CA PHE A 41 2.82 -8.58 3.47
C PHE A 41 3.51 -7.85 4.62
N GLN A 42 3.85 -8.62 5.66
CA GLN A 42 4.73 -8.16 6.73
C GLN A 42 6.02 -8.96 6.60
N LEU A 43 7.18 -8.30 6.68
CA LEU A 43 8.45 -9.01 6.60
C LEU A 43 8.62 -9.88 7.84
N ARG A 44 8.93 -11.17 7.62
CA ARG A 44 9.06 -12.15 8.71
C ARG A 44 10.15 -11.77 9.69
N ASP A 45 11.31 -11.38 9.18
CA ASP A 45 12.49 -11.14 9.99
C ASP A 45 12.70 -9.69 10.40
N THR A 46 11.85 -8.79 9.87
CA THR A 46 11.86 -7.35 10.17
C THR A 46 10.40 -6.89 10.27
N PRO A 47 9.71 -7.24 11.38
CA PRO A 47 8.25 -7.13 11.45
C PRO A 47 7.71 -5.70 11.49
N ASP A 48 8.56 -4.68 11.60
CA ASP A 48 8.16 -3.29 11.47
C ASP A 48 8.07 -2.84 10.00
N VAL A 49 8.44 -3.69 9.04
CA VAL A 49 8.38 -3.37 7.62
C VAL A 49 7.25 -4.16 6.95
N PHE A 50 6.45 -3.44 6.16
CA PHE A 50 5.33 -4.00 5.40
C PHE A 50 5.50 -3.70 3.92
N TYR A 51 5.09 -4.65 3.10
CA TYR A 51 5.01 -4.47 1.65
C TYR A 51 3.57 -4.56 1.20
N VAL A 52 3.20 -3.70 0.25
CA VAL A 52 1.94 -3.84 -0.48
C VAL A 52 2.31 -4.09 -1.94
N ARG A 53 1.92 -5.25 -2.44
CA ARG A 53 2.08 -5.55 -3.87
C ARG A 53 0.79 -5.18 -4.56
N GLU A 54 0.86 -4.25 -5.51
CA GLU A 54 -0.33 -3.73 -6.16
C GLU A 54 -0.12 -3.57 -7.66
N SER A 55 -1.20 -3.78 -8.40
CA SER A 55 -1.23 -3.58 -9.84
C SER A 55 -2.52 -2.86 -10.23
N TRP A 56 -2.40 -1.96 -11.18
CA TRP A 56 -3.49 -1.09 -11.63
C TRP A 56 -3.62 -1.17 -13.15
N ARG A 57 -4.84 -1.02 -13.66
CA ARG A 57 -5.12 -1.11 -15.09
C ARG A 57 -4.42 -0.04 -15.91
N GLY A 58 -4.09 1.08 -15.30
CA GLY A 58 -3.36 2.17 -15.92
C GLY A 58 -3.25 3.32 -14.92
N GLN A 59 -2.64 4.42 -15.34
CA GLN A 59 -2.45 5.58 -14.48
C GLN A 59 -3.78 6.10 -13.93
N ALA A 60 -4.85 6.06 -14.74
CA ALA A 60 -6.17 6.52 -14.31
C ALA A 60 -6.69 5.72 -13.11
N GLY A 61 -6.51 4.40 -13.09
CA GLY A 61 -6.91 3.56 -11.96
C GLY A 61 -6.16 3.89 -10.68
N LEU A 62 -4.86 4.13 -10.79
CA LEU A 62 -4.03 4.53 -9.65
C LEU A 62 -4.44 5.93 -9.15
N ASP A 63 -4.67 6.88 -10.05
CA ASP A 63 -5.09 8.23 -9.69
C ASP A 63 -6.44 8.23 -8.97
N GLU A 64 -7.38 7.42 -9.43
CA GLU A 64 -8.67 7.24 -8.77
C GLU A 64 -8.51 6.68 -7.36
N HIS A 65 -7.67 5.66 -7.20
CA HIS A 65 -7.37 5.05 -5.90
C HIS A 65 -6.89 6.10 -4.90
N ILE A 66 -5.93 6.93 -5.30
CA ILE A 66 -5.34 7.95 -4.42
C ILE A 66 -6.41 8.94 -3.96
N ALA A 67 -7.38 9.26 -4.82
CA ALA A 67 -8.43 10.23 -4.52
C ALA A 67 -9.58 9.68 -3.66
N LEU A 68 -9.69 8.36 -3.50
CA LEU A 68 -10.83 7.75 -2.80
C LEU A 68 -10.74 7.92 -1.27
N PRO A 69 -11.90 7.99 -0.58
CA PRO A 69 -11.93 8.25 0.86
C PRO A 69 -11.11 7.29 1.71
N HIS A 70 -11.10 6.00 1.37
CA HIS A 70 -10.35 5.01 2.18
C HIS A 70 -8.84 5.25 2.10
N PHE A 71 -8.30 5.64 0.95
CA PHE A 71 -6.88 5.95 0.85
C PHE A 71 -6.57 7.30 1.47
N GLN A 72 -7.43 8.29 1.30
CA GLN A 72 -7.26 9.60 1.93
C GLN A 72 -7.24 9.49 3.47
N ALA A 73 -8.09 8.63 4.03
CA ALA A 73 -8.09 8.36 5.47
C ALA A 73 -6.76 7.75 5.91
N PHE A 74 -6.18 6.86 5.11
CA PHE A 74 -4.86 6.27 5.40
C PHE A 74 -3.77 7.34 5.37
N ILE A 75 -3.79 8.23 4.38
CA ILE A 75 -2.81 9.33 4.28
C ILE A 75 -2.79 10.15 5.56
N LEU A 76 -3.94 10.43 6.15
CA LEU A 76 -4.02 11.22 7.39
C LEU A 76 -3.35 10.52 8.58
N GLN A 77 -3.19 9.21 8.53
CA GLN A 77 -2.56 8.43 9.60
C GLN A 77 -1.05 8.24 9.40
N MET A 78 -0.53 8.53 8.22
CA MET A 78 0.86 8.22 7.87
C MET A 78 1.88 8.85 8.81
N ASN A 79 1.69 10.12 9.19
CA ASN A 79 2.63 10.81 10.07
C ASN A 79 2.74 10.17 11.45
N ASP A 80 1.65 9.59 11.95
CA ASP A 80 1.63 8.92 13.25
C ASP A 80 2.19 7.50 13.18
N LEU A 81 2.05 6.85 12.05
CA LEU A 81 2.35 5.42 11.91
C LEU A 81 3.71 5.12 11.31
N LEU A 82 4.18 5.96 10.37
CA LEU A 82 5.38 5.65 9.60
C LEU A 82 6.63 6.29 10.18
N ALA A 83 7.70 5.47 10.28
CA ALA A 83 9.03 5.93 10.72
C ALA A 83 9.75 6.72 9.63
N GLU A 84 9.40 6.49 8.38
CA GLU A 84 10.00 7.12 7.19
C GLU A 84 8.92 7.36 6.15
N PRO A 85 9.14 8.23 5.15
CA PRO A 85 8.17 8.43 4.09
C PRO A 85 7.84 7.13 3.35
N LEU A 86 6.58 6.99 2.93
CA LEU A 86 6.15 5.90 2.07
C LEU A 86 7.05 5.83 0.83
N ARG A 87 7.57 4.63 0.54
CA ARG A 87 8.37 4.39 -0.66
C ARG A 87 7.54 3.57 -1.65
N LEU A 88 7.52 4.02 -2.90
CA LEU A 88 6.87 3.31 -3.99
C LEU A 88 7.93 2.87 -5.00
N ASP A 89 8.07 1.57 -5.18
CA ASP A 89 8.98 1.00 -6.17
C ASP A 89 8.15 0.54 -7.37
N TYR A 90 8.28 1.24 -8.50
CA TYR A 90 7.60 0.90 -9.73
C TYR A 90 8.36 -0.22 -10.44
N LEU A 91 7.64 -1.23 -10.90
CA LEU A 91 8.22 -2.44 -11.46
C LEU A 91 8.02 -2.47 -12.97
N THR A 92 9.07 -2.87 -13.67
CA THR A 92 9.00 -3.14 -15.11
C THR A 92 9.20 -4.63 -15.33
N PRO A 93 8.22 -5.36 -15.90
CA PRO A 93 8.41 -6.78 -16.20
C PRO A 93 9.54 -6.98 -17.20
N ILE A 94 10.36 -7.98 -16.95
CA ILE A 94 11.44 -8.37 -17.89
C ILE A 94 11.19 -9.74 -18.50
N GLU A 95 10.05 -10.31 -18.24
CA GLU A 95 9.61 -11.59 -18.79
C GLU A 95 9.05 -11.38 -20.19
N PRO A 96 9.26 -12.33 -21.10
CA PRO A 96 8.68 -12.25 -22.46
C PRO A 96 7.16 -12.32 -22.44
#